data_e998d17685c4c7d92602591b69061133
#
_entry.id   e998d17685c4c7d92602591b69061133
#
_cell.length_a   1.000
_cell.length_b   1.000
_cell.length_c   1.000
_cell.angle_alpha   90.00
_cell.angle_beta   90.00
_cell.angle_gamma   90.00
#
_symmetry.space_group_name_H-M   'P 1'
#
loop_
_entity.id
_entity.type
_entity.pdbx_description
1 polymer ?
#
loop_
_entity_poly.entity_id
_entity_poly.type
_entity_poly.pdbx_seq_one_letter_code
_entity_poly.pdbx_strand_id
1 'polypeptide(L)'
;MKFTIVRNYDKLSRTILRLESDKMTIFRKKRQAINKTEMNRHLKMLDLIFLGLGSMVGTGIFTITGIGAANYAGPALTISIILSAIAISILALFYAEFASRIPANGGAYSYVYATLGEFPAWIVGWYIIMEFLTAISSVAVGWGSYLKGLLANYGLQLPNALNGTFDPQKGTYVDLLPVLVMLLVTAIVLMNSKAALRFNSFLVLLKFSALALFVIVGLFFIDVANWSHFAPYGFGQIYGGKSGIFAGASVMFFAFLGFESISMTVDEVKEPQKTIPRGIVLSLTIVTILYVIVTMVLTGIVHYTKLDVPDAVAFALRSIGLYWAADYVSIVAILTLITVCISMTYALARTVYSISRDGLLPRALCQITEKTRIPRNATLVVGALSMICAGIFPLASLAEFVNICTLAYLVIMSFAIIKLRKNAGEPQRGEFKTPFVPLLPILAIIICVTFMSQYMVFTWIAFGISTILGIVVYACYGYTHSQERRN
;
A
#
# COMPACT_ATOMS: atom_id res chain seq x y z
N MET A 1 44.59 -38.11 12.61
CA MET A 1 43.38 -38.00 13.43
C MET A 1 43.34 -36.80 14.38
N LYS A 2 44.43 -36.39 15.04
CA LYS A 2 44.46 -35.19 15.92
C LYS A 2 44.28 -33.86 15.19
N PHE A 3 44.75 -33.69 14.00
CA PHE A 3 44.65 -32.44 13.21
C PHE A 3 43.22 -32.09 12.73
N THR A 4 42.39 -33.09 12.51
CA THR A 4 41.00 -32.90 12.04
C THR A 4 40.08 -32.43 13.19
N ILE A 5 40.35 -32.89 14.40
CA ILE A 5 39.57 -32.54 15.59
C ILE A 5 39.82 -31.07 16.00
N VAL A 6 41.07 -30.61 15.98
CA VAL A 6 41.43 -29.22 16.30
C VAL A 6 40.84 -28.24 15.30
N ARG A 7 40.83 -28.60 13.99
CA ARG A 7 40.24 -27.76 12.92
C ARG A 7 38.72 -27.64 13.02
N ASN A 8 38.08 -28.67 13.52
CA ASN A 8 36.61 -28.63 13.79
C ASN A 8 36.28 -27.84 15.07
N TYR A 9 37.12 -27.91 16.12
CA TYR A 9 36.95 -27.09 17.32
C TYR A 9 37.12 -25.61 17.03
N ASP A 10 38.11 -25.22 16.23
CA ASP A 10 38.34 -23.82 15.85
C ASP A 10 37.23 -23.27 14.95
N LYS A 11 36.67 -24.10 14.11
CA LYS A 11 35.49 -23.76 13.28
C LYS A 11 34.22 -23.65 14.15
N LEU A 12 34.03 -24.52 15.11
CA LEU A 12 32.92 -24.50 16.06
C LEU A 12 33.01 -23.30 17.02
N SER A 13 34.21 -23.00 17.56
CA SER A 13 34.40 -21.85 18.43
C SER A 13 34.22 -20.52 17.70
N ARG A 14 34.70 -20.39 16.46
CA ARG A 14 34.46 -19.20 15.62
C ARG A 14 32.97 -19.07 15.20
N THR A 15 32.29 -20.18 15.05
CA THR A 15 30.84 -20.19 14.77
C THR A 15 30.06 -19.80 16.02
N ILE A 16 30.44 -20.28 17.19
CA ILE A 16 29.84 -19.93 18.49
C ILE A 16 30.11 -18.46 18.83
N LEU A 17 31.34 -17.98 18.67
CA LEU A 17 31.71 -16.56 18.91
C LEU A 17 31.00 -15.63 17.91
N ARG A 18 30.78 -16.02 16.62
CA ARG A 18 29.95 -15.30 15.67
C ARG A 18 28.47 -15.30 16.09
N LEU A 19 27.96 -16.43 16.58
CA LEU A 19 26.58 -16.56 17.05
C LEU A 19 26.33 -15.72 18.31
N GLU A 20 27.31 -15.62 19.23
CA GLU A 20 27.19 -14.75 20.38
C GLU A 20 27.34 -13.27 20.03
N SER A 21 28.25 -12.92 19.10
CA SER A 21 28.37 -11.56 18.57
C SER A 21 27.09 -11.12 17.84
N ASP A 22 26.48 -12.01 17.05
CA ASP A 22 25.21 -11.73 16.37
C ASP A 22 24.02 -11.60 17.33
N LYS A 23 24.08 -12.25 18.51
CA LYS A 23 23.05 -12.11 19.54
C LYS A 23 23.03 -10.73 20.21
N MET A 24 24.16 -10.05 20.27
CA MET A 24 24.28 -8.74 20.91
C MET A 24 24.12 -7.54 19.97
N THR A 25 23.98 -7.76 18.66
CA THR A 25 23.87 -6.67 17.67
C THR A 25 22.43 -6.36 17.29
N ILE A 26 22.14 -5.10 17.00
CA ILE A 26 20.85 -4.64 16.46
C ILE A 26 20.57 -5.15 15.02
N PHE A 27 21.56 -5.81 14.39
CA PHE A 27 21.48 -6.40 13.05
C PHE A 27 21.35 -7.94 13.07
N ARG A 28 20.74 -8.50 14.11
CA ARG A 28 20.45 -9.94 14.22
C ARG A 28 19.57 -10.39 13.05
N LYS A 29 19.91 -11.53 12.47
CA LYS A 29 19.12 -12.15 11.41
C LYS A 29 18.20 -13.20 12.01
N LYS A 30 16.95 -13.22 11.58
CA LYS A 30 15.98 -14.26 11.95
C LYS A 30 16.51 -15.61 11.47
N ARG A 31 16.69 -16.58 12.40
CA ARG A 31 16.95 -17.96 12.03
C ARG A 31 15.72 -18.43 11.25
N GLN A 32 15.89 -18.68 9.96
CA GLN A 32 14.83 -19.23 9.13
C GLN A 32 14.45 -20.60 9.68
N ALA A 33 13.41 -20.67 10.48
CA ALA A 33 12.63 -21.89 10.58
C ALA A 33 11.99 -22.05 9.18
N ILE A 34 12.59 -22.90 8.33
CA ILE A 34 11.98 -23.38 7.10
C ILE A 34 10.82 -24.30 7.55
N ASN A 35 9.79 -23.70 8.10
CA ASN A 35 8.51 -24.38 8.18
C ASN A 35 8.02 -24.47 6.74
N LYS A 36 8.26 -25.61 6.10
CA LYS A 36 7.53 -26.01 4.90
C LYS A 36 6.05 -25.98 5.27
N THR A 37 5.42 -24.85 5.08
CA THR A 37 3.98 -24.75 5.14
C THR A 37 3.48 -25.62 3.99
N GLU A 38 2.82 -26.72 4.32
CA GLU A 38 2.11 -27.58 3.38
C GLU A 38 0.84 -26.89 2.88
N MET A 39 1.00 -25.67 2.32
CA MET A 39 -0.11 -25.01 1.65
C MET A 39 -0.27 -25.63 0.26
N ASN A 40 -1.49 -26.01 -0.08
CA ASN A 40 -1.82 -26.53 -1.39
C ASN A 40 -1.55 -25.44 -2.46
N ARG A 41 -0.59 -25.68 -3.34
CA ARG A 41 -0.27 -24.82 -4.47
C ARG A 41 -1.34 -24.94 -5.55
N HIS A 42 -2.30 -24.04 -5.55
CA HIS A 42 -3.46 -24.06 -6.46
C HIS A 42 -3.55 -22.83 -7.35
N LEU A 43 -2.94 -21.69 -6.97
CA LEU A 43 -3.04 -20.43 -7.70
C LEU A 43 -2.27 -20.48 -9.02
N LYS A 44 -2.93 -20.02 -10.08
CA LYS A 44 -2.41 -19.89 -11.44
C LYS A 44 -2.20 -18.41 -11.80
N MET A 45 -1.66 -18.15 -12.98
CA MET A 45 -1.38 -16.80 -13.51
C MET A 45 -2.61 -15.88 -13.47
N LEU A 46 -3.78 -16.35 -13.92
CA LEU A 46 -5.00 -15.57 -13.92
C LEU A 46 -5.45 -15.19 -12.52
N ASP A 47 -5.33 -16.10 -11.55
CA ASP A 47 -5.68 -15.83 -10.15
C ASP A 47 -4.82 -14.70 -9.57
N LEU A 48 -3.52 -14.68 -9.91
CA LEU A 48 -2.60 -13.62 -9.50
C LEU A 48 -2.93 -12.28 -10.16
N ILE A 49 -3.29 -12.29 -11.45
CA ILE A 49 -3.70 -11.08 -12.15
C ILE A 49 -4.96 -10.51 -11.49
N PHE A 50 -5.99 -11.34 -11.25
CA PHE A 50 -7.21 -10.87 -10.58
C PHE A 50 -6.95 -10.41 -9.14
N LEU A 51 -6.03 -11.05 -8.42
CA LEU A 51 -5.60 -10.61 -7.10
C LEU A 51 -4.94 -9.23 -7.16
N GLY A 52 -3.99 -9.03 -8.07
CA GLY A 52 -3.31 -7.75 -8.26
C GLY A 52 -4.27 -6.64 -8.71
N LEU A 53 -5.13 -6.91 -9.70
CA LEU A 53 -6.15 -5.98 -10.15
C LEU A 53 -7.13 -5.61 -9.01
N GLY A 54 -7.58 -6.61 -8.25
CA GLY A 54 -8.48 -6.41 -7.12
C GLY A 54 -7.88 -5.57 -6.00
N SER A 55 -6.57 -5.71 -5.77
CA SER A 55 -5.84 -4.97 -4.72
C SER A 55 -5.53 -3.54 -5.14
N MET A 56 -5.11 -3.29 -6.38
CA MET A 56 -4.72 -1.96 -6.87
C MET A 56 -5.91 -1.09 -7.24
N VAL A 57 -6.96 -1.66 -7.88
CA VAL A 57 -8.13 -0.86 -8.30
C VAL A 57 -9.01 -0.54 -7.09
N GLY A 58 -8.86 0.66 -6.56
CA GLY A 58 -9.54 1.13 -5.36
C GLY A 58 -9.62 2.65 -5.32
N THR A 59 -9.41 3.24 -4.16
CA THR A 59 -9.47 4.70 -3.91
C THR A 59 -8.55 5.49 -4.85
N GLY A 60 -7.42 4.91 -5.27
CA GLY A 60 -6.50 5.55 -6.20
C GLY A 60 -7.18 6.04 -7.46
N ILE A 61 -7.92 5.18 -8.16
CA ILE A 61 -8.58 5.56 -9.42
C ILE A 61 -9.92 6.25 -9.19
N PHE A 62 -10.70 5.85 -8.18
CA PHE A 62 -12.02 6.44 -7.95
C PHE A 62 -11.95 7.85 -7.34
N THR A 63 -10.87 8.18 -6.61
CA THR A 63 -10.82 9.35 -5.75
C THR A 63 -9.59 10.23 -6.02
N ILE A 64 -8.37 9.65 -5.95
CA ILE A 64 -7.12 10.42 -6.05
C ILE A 64 -6.89 10.99 -7.45
N THR A 65 -7.42 10.37 -8.51
CA THR A 65 -7.29 10.89 -9.89
C THR A 65 -7.88 12.27 -10.06
N GLY A 66 -9.04 12.56 -9.44
CA GLY A 66 -9.64 13.90 -9.49
C GLY A 66 -8.75 14.94 -8.81
N ILE A 67 -8.37 14.67 -7.56
CA ILE A 67 -7.47 15.52 -6.76
C ILE A 67 -6.12 15.69 -7.48
N GLY A 68 -5.58 14.62 -8.04
CA GLY A 68 -4.32 14.61 -8.79
C GLY A 68 -4.38 15.50 -10.04
N ALA A 69 -5.49 15.45 -10.79
CA ALA A 69 -5.71 16.31 -11.94
C ALA A 69 -5.90 17.78 -11.53
N ALA A 70 -6.73 18.05 -10.52
CA ALA A 70 -7.04 19.41 -10.11
C ALA A 70 -5.82 20.15 -9.55
N ASN A 71 -5.08 19.52 -8.64
CA ASN A 71 -4.10 20.21 -7.81
C ASN A 71 -2.65 20.01 -8.28
N TYR A 72 -2.37 19.00 -9.14
CA TYR A 72 -0.97 18.66 -9.44
C TYR A 72 -0.62 18.75 -10.93
N ALA A 73 -1.32 18.05 -11.83
CA ALA A 73 -0.82 17.88 -13.19
C ALA A 73 -1.82 18.24 -14.31
N GLY A 74 -3.06 18.53 -14.00
CA GLY A 74 -4.10 18.71 -15.04
C GLY A 74 -4.32 17.44 -15.85
N PRO A 75 -4.66 17.54 -17.14
CA PRO A 75 -4.77 16.39 -18.04
C PRO A 75 -3.46 15.58 -18.17
N ALA A 76 -2.29 16.21 -17.97
CA ALA A 76 -1.00 15.54 -17.97
C ALA A 76 -0.81 14.58 -16.79
N LEU A 77 -1.78 14.44 -15.88
CA LEU A 77 -1.80 13.38 -14.87
C LEU A 77 -1.67 11.97 -15.49
N THR A 78 -2.08 11.79 -16.74
CA THR A 78 -1.85 10.57 -17.52
C THR A 78 -0.37 10.23 -17.65
N ILE A 79 0.49 11.24 -17.88
CA ILE A 79 1.94 11.07 -17.92
C ILE A 79 2.45 10.73 -16.51
N SER A 80 1.92 11.40 -15.49
CA SER A 80 2.25 11.13 -14.08
C SER A 80 1.96 9.67 -13.70
N ILE A 81 0.83 9.11 -14.14
CA ILE A 81 0.46 7.70 -13.94
C ILE A 81 1.48 6.77 -14.59
N ILE A 82 1.91 7.06 -15.82
CA ILE A 82 2.91 6.24 -16.52
C ILE A 82 4.26 6.28 -15.78
N LEU A 83 4.69 7.45 -15.31
CA LEU A 83 5.92 7.58 -14.52
C LEU A 83 5.84 6.79 -13.21
N SER A 84 4.71 6.86 -12.50
CA SER A 84 4.49 6.07 -11.28
C SER A 84 4.51 4.56 -11.58
N ALA A 85 3.88 4.15 -12.67
CA ALA A 85 3.86 2.75 -13.10
C ALA A 85 5.26 2.22 -13.40
N ILE A 86 6.11 3.02 -14.07
CA ILE A 86 7.51 2.67 -14.33
C ILE A 86 8.27 2.53 -13.01
N ALA A 87 8.13 3.50 -12.10
CA ALA A 87 8.79 3.47 -10.80
C ALA A 87 8.42 2.20 -10.01
N ILE A 88 7.12 1.90 -9.91
CA ILE A 88 6.62 0.72 -9.21
C ILE A 88 7.04 -0.57 -9.91
N SER A 89 7.06 -0.60 -11.24
CA SER A 89 7.51 -1.79 -11.98
C SER A 89 8.96 -2.15 -11.64
N ILE A 90 9.84 -1.15 -11.51
CA ILE A 90 11.22 -1.37 -11.08
C ILE A 90 11.27 -1.97 -9.66
N LEU A 91 10.51 -1.39 -8.73
CA LEU A 91 10.46 -1.85 -7.34
C LEU A 91 9.83 -3.25 -7.21
N ALA A 92 8.84 -3.54 -8.04
CA ALA A 92 8.16 -4.83 -8.09
C ALA A 92 9.10 -5.98 -8.53
N LEU A 93 10.12 -5.70 -9.34
CA LEU A 93 11.16 -6.69 -9.69
C LEU A 93 11.97 -7.13 -8.46
N PHE A 94 12.20 -6.22 -7.50
CA PHE A 94 12.89 -6.58 -6.25
C PHE A 94 12.02 -7.52 -5.40
N TYR A 95 10.73 -7.23 -5.30
CA TYR A 95 9.78 -8.14 -4.63
C TYR A 95 9.75 -9.51 -5.30
N ALA A 96 9.77 -9.56 -6.62
CA ALA A 96 9.80 -10.81 -7.38
C ALA A 96 11.05 -11.64 -7.09
N GLU A 97 12.24 -11.00 -6.99
CA GLU A 97 13.47 -11.70 -6.63
C GLU A 97 13.46 -12.16 -5.19
N PHE A 98 13.06 -11.30 -4.24
CA PHE A 98 12.92 -11.69 -2.83
C PHE A 98 11.95 -12.87 -2.67
N ALA A 99 10.77 -12.78 -3.27
CA ALA A 99 9.75 -13.83 -3.21
C ALA A 99 10.25 -15.17 -3.80
N SER A 100 11.08 -15.15 -4.83
CA SER A 100 11.65 -16.35 -5.45
C SER A 100 12.76 -17.00 -4.63
N ARG A 101 13.50 -16.20 -3.81
CA ARG A 101 14.71 -16.64 -3.07
C ARG A 101 14.46 -16.84 -1.58
N ILE A 102 13.54 -16.09 -1.01
CA ILE A 102 13.23 -16.12 0.42
C ILE A 102 11.74 -16.49 0.56
N PRO A 103 11.41 -17.78 0.70
CA PRO A 103 10.03 -18.22 0.92
C PRO A 103 9.60 -17.85 2.35
N ALA A 104 9.18 -16.60 2.55
CA ALA A 104 8.73 -16.09 3.83
C ALA A 104 7.42 -15.32 3.68
N ASN A 105 6.40 -15.73 4.43
CA ASN A 105 5.08 -15.11 4.49
C ASN A 105 5.10 -13.83 5.34
N GLY A 106 5.61 -12.74 4.84
CA GLY A 106 5.67 -11.49 5.60
C GLY A 106 6.10 -10.30 4.77
N GLY A 107 6.18 -10.47 3.45
CA GLY A 107 6.52 -9.39 2.52
C GLY A 107 7.84 -8.70 2.87
N ALA A 108 7.89 -7.38 2.65
CA ALA A 108 9.09 -6.56 2.83
C ALA A 108 9.72 -6.69 4.23
N TYR A 109 8.90 -6.75 5.30
CA TYR A 109 9.40 -6.94 6.67
C TYR A 109 10.27 -8.19 6.79
N SER A 110 9.79 -9.34 6.31
CA SER A 110 10.52 -10.60 6.40
C SER A 110 11.75 -10.63 5.49
N TYR A 111 11.69 -10.04 4.32
CA TYR A 111 12.81 -9.96 3.37
C TYR A 111 13.96 -9.12 3.96
N VAL A 112 13.63 -7.96 4.54
CA VAL A 112 14.60 -7.09 5.19
C VAL A 112 15.17 -7.74 6.45
N TYR A 113 14.36 -8.47 7.23
CA TYR A 113 14.84 -9.19 8.40
C TYR A 113 15.88 -10.26 8.03
N ALA A 114 15.63 -11.01 6.97
CA ALA A 114 16.56 -12.04 6.50
C ALA A 114 17.87 -11.46 5.93
N THR A 115 17.84 -10.25 5.39
CA THR A 115 18.98 -9.66 4.66
C THR A 115 19.78 -8.66 5.47
N LEU A 116 19.09 -7.67 6.09
CA LEU A 116 19.69 -6.56 6.81
C LEU A 116 19.67 -6.73 8.34
N GLY A 117 18.78 -7.59 8.85
CA GLY A 117 18.65 -7.86 10.28
C GLY A 117 17.49 -7.13 10.96
N GLU A 118 17.44 -7.21 12.30
CA GLU A 118 16.28 -6.87 13.14
C GLU A 118 15.88 -5.40 13.09
N PHE A 119 16.82 -4.47 13.32
CA PHE A 119 16.49 -3.05 13.40
C PHE A 119 15.98 -2.48 12.05
N PRO A 120 16.65 -2.72 10.90
CA PRO A 120 16.07 -2.32 9.61
C PRO A 120 14.72 -2.96 9.33
N ALA A 121 14.51 -4.23 9.71
CA ALA A 121 13.22 -4.89 9.58
C ALA A 121 12.15 -4.23 10.45
N TRP A 122 12.49 -3.85 11.68
CA TRP A 122 11.59 -3.10 12.55
C TRP A 122 11.14 -1.79 11.92
N ILE A 123 12.09 -1.01 11.37
CA ILE A 123 11.76 0.26 10.70
C ILE A 123 10.83 0.02 9.50
N VAL A 124 11.11 -1.00 8.69
CA VAL A 124 10.20 -1.40 7.59
C VAL A 124 8.84 -1.82 8.12
N GLY A 125 8.79 -2.64 9.16
CA GLY A 125 7.55 -3.06 9.81
C GLY A 125 6.73 -1.88 10.35
N TRP A 126 7.41 -0.89 10.96
CA TRP A 126 6.81 0.35 11.42
C TRP A 126 6.20 1.15 10.28
N TYR A 127 6.94 1.34 9.18
CA TYR A 127 6.43 2.04 8.01
C TYR A 127 5.24 1.31 7.35
N ILE A 128 5.28 -0.01 7.29
CA ILE A 128 4.13 -0.81 6.80
C ILE A 128 2.90 -0.62 7.72
N ILE A 129 3.08 -0.59 9.04
CA ILE A 129 1.97 -0.31 9.97
C ILE A 129 1.38 1.07 9.69
N MET A 130 2.21 2.09 9.57
CA MET A 130 1.78 3.46 9.31
C MET A 130 1.12 3.62 7.93
N GLU A 131 1.70 3.00 6.91
CA GLU A 131 1.15 2.92 5.55
C GLU A 131 -0.26 2.35 5.54
N PHE A 132 -0.44 1.12 6.05
CA PHE A 132 -1.75 0.47 6.07
C PHE A 132 -2.78 1.24 6.91
N LEU A 133 -2.37 1.77 8.07
CA LEU A 133 -3.24 2.56 8.93
C LEU A 133 -3.82 3.76 8.18
N THR A 134 -2.97 4.53 7.52
CA THR A 134 -3.37 5.73 6.79
C THR A 134 -4.03 5.40 5.45
N ALA A 135 -3.65 4.28 4.80
CA ALA A 135 -4.32 3.79 3.60
C ALA A 135 -5.77 3.37 3.89
N ILE A 136 -6.02 2.61 4.96
CA ILE A 136 -7.39 2.25 5.41
C ILE A 136 -8.21 3.51 5.66
N SER A 137 -7.61 4.50 6.33
CA SER A 137 -8.25 5.78 6.61
C SER A 137 -8.58 6.55 5.32
N SER A 138 -7.67 6.56 4.34
CA SER A 138 -7.89 7.16 3.01
C SER A 138 -9.05 6.49 2.26
N VAL A 139 -9.12 5.15 2.31
CA VAL A 139 -10.22 4.38 1.70
C VAL A 139 -11.54 4.71 2.39
N ALA A 140 -11.56 4.85 3.71
CA ALA A 140 -12.76 5.20 4.47
C ALA A 140 -13.25 6.63 4.14
N VAL A 141 -12.33 7.60 3.98
CA VAL A 141 -12.69 8.96 3.53
C VAL A 141 -13.24 8.95 2.12
N GLY A 142 -12.63 8.19 1.20
CA GLY A 142 -13.15 7.98 -0.15
C GLY A 142 -14.56 7.39 -0.14
N TRP A 143 -14.79 6.35 0.67
CA TRP A 143 -16.10 5.73 0.87
C TRP A 143 -17.15 6.76 1.36
N GLY A 144 -16.79 7.52 2.38
CA GLY A 144 -17.67 8.56 2.93
C GLY A 144 -18.03 9.63 1.89
N SER A 145 -17.08 10.00 1.04
CA SER A 145 -17.29 10.99 -0.01
C SER A 145 -18.26 10.51 -1.09
N TYR A 146 -18.14 9.26 -1.54
CA TYR A 146 -19.10 8.65 -2.47
C TYR A 146 -20.50 8.56 -1.87
N LEU A 147 -20.60 8.20 -0.59
CA LEU A 147 -21.89 8.17 0.11
C LEU A 147 -22.50 9.57 0.25
N LYS A 148 -21.70 10.59 0.59
CA LYS A 148 -22.16 11.99 0.64
C LYS A 148 -22.64 12.46 -0.74
N GLY A 149 -21.88 12.20 -1.80
CA GLY A 149 -22.27 12.54 -3.16
C GLY A 149 -23.57 11.88 -3.59
N LEU A 150 -23.78 10.61 -3.22
CA LEU A 150 -25.03 9.90 -3.46
C LEU A 150 -26.20 10.50 -2.66
N LEU A 151 -26.05 10.74 -1.37
CA LEU A 151 -27.08 11.32 -0.51
C LEU A 151 -27.46 12.74 -0.94
N ALA A 152 -26.51 13.53 -1.40
CA ALA A 152 -26.76 14.89 -1.89
C ALA A 152 -27.69 14.91 -3.11
N ASN A 153 -27.64 13.89 -3.99
CA ASN A 153 -28.54 13.75 -5.12
C ASN A 153 -30.02 13.61 -4.67
N TYR A 154 -30.24 13.12 -3.46
CA TYR A 154 -31.58 12.94 -2.87
C TYR A 154 -31.93 14.04 -1.84
N GLY A 155 -31.15 15.14 -1.81
CA GLY A 155 -31.39 16.27 -0.91
C GLY A 155 -31.01 16.02 0.55
N LEU A 156 -30.35 14.92 0.85
CA LEU A 156 -29.91 14.58 2.20
C LEU A 156 -28.49 15.13 2.44
N GLN A 157 -28.34 16.03 3.39
CA GLN A 157 -27.05 16.61 3.77
C GLN A 157 -26.82 16.47 5.27
N LEU A 158 -25.57 16.16 5.65
CA LEU A 158 -25.15 16.13 7.04
C LEU A 158 -24.95 17.56 7.57
N PRO A 159 -25.11 17.76 8.89
CA PRO A 159 -24.72 19.02 9.53
C PRO A 159 -23.26 19.37 9.20
N ASN A 160 -22.99 20.66 8.95
CA ASN A 160 -21.67 21.11 8.50
C ASN A 160 -20.53 20.65 9.42
N ALA A 161 -20.75 20.71 10.74
CA ALA A 161 -19.77 20.28 11.75
C ALA A 161 -19.30 18.81 11.60
N LEU A 162 -20.14 17.94 11.01
CA LEU A 162 -19.90 16.49 10.85
C LEU A 162 -19.66 16.07 9.39
N ASN A 163 -19.58 17.03 8.47
CA ASN A 163 -19.55 16.79 7.04
C ASN A 163 -18.15 16.89 6.40
N GLY A 164 -17.10 17.04 7.19
CA GLY A 164 -15.74 17.18 6.68
C GLY A 164 -14.67 16.97 7.75
N THR A 165 -13.45 16.84 7.30
CA THR A 165 -12.26 16.75 8.15
C THR A 165 -12.06 18.04 8.94
N PHE A 166 -11.16 18.01 9.93
CA PHE A 166 -10.93 19.13 10.84
C PHE A 166 -10.46 20.39 10.10
N ASP A 167 -11.37 21.34 9.91
CA ASP A 167 -11.11 22.68 9.35
C ASP A 167 -12.04 23.71 10.06
N PRO A 168 -11.58 24.31 11.16
CA PRO A 168 -12.36 25.30 11.91
C PRO A 168 -12.79 26.51 11.09
N GLN A 169 -12.04 26.87 10.03
CA GLN A 169 -12.38 28.03 9.17
C GLN A 169 -13.61 27.72 8.32
N LYS A 170 -13.81 26.47 7.94
CA LYS A 170 -15.01 25.99 7.23
C LYS A 170 -16.14 25.54 8.17
N GLY A 171 -15.89 25.51 9.49
CA GLY A 171 -16.83 25.02 10.49
C GLY A 171 -17.02 23.51 10.48
N THR A 172 -16.05 22.75 9.95
CA THR A 172 -16.04 21.29 9.99
C THR A 172 -15.08 20.80 11.07
N TYR A 173 -15.45 19.76 11.81
CA TYR A 173 -14.66 19.25 12.91
C TYR A 173 -14.34 17.77 12.79
N VAL A 174 -15.28 16.95 12.34
CA VAL A 174 -15.11 15.51 12.18
C VAL A 174 -15.88 15.04 10.96
N ASP A 175 -15.24 14.22 10.14
CA ASP A 175 -15.93 13.52 9.08
C ASP A 175 -16.61 12.25 9.63
N LEU A 176 -17.92 12.34 9.90
CA LEU A 176 -18.68 11.30 10.59
C LEU A 176 -18.78 9.99 9.79
N LEU A 177 -19.00 10.05 8.47
CA LEU A 177 -19.22 8.84 7.66
C LEU A 177 -18.00 7.93 7.60
N PRO A 178 -16.76 8.42 7.39
CA PRO A 178 -15.55 7.62 7.52
C PRO A 178 -15.39 6.98 8.90
N VAL A 179 -15.73 7.69 9.97
CA VAL A 179 -15.67 7.12 11.33
C VAL A 179 -16.67 5.97 11.50
N LEU A 180 -17.92 6.15 11.03
CA LEU A 180 -18.96 5.11 11.13
C LEU A 180 -18.62 3.87 10.31
N VAL A 181 -18.11 4.03 9.08
CA VAL A 181 -17.71 2.86 8.28
C VAL A 181 -16.53 2.13 8.92
N MET A 182 -15.59 2.84 9.53
CA MET A 182 -14.47 2.18 10.22
C MET A 182 -14.91 1.45 11.49
N LEU A 183 -15.92 1.99 12.21
CA LEU A 183 -16.55 1.28 13.31
C LEU A 183 -17.19 -0.04 12.83
N LEU A 184 -17.98 0.03 11.75
CA LEU A 184 -18.60 -1.13 11.13
C LEU A 184 -17.56 -2.16 10.65
N VAL A 185 -16.53 -1.72 9.95
CA VAL A 185 -15.44 -2.56 9.45
C VAL A 185 -14.74 -3.28 10.61
N THR A 186 -14.42 -2.55 11.68
CA THR A 186 -13.78 -3.12 12.87
C THR A 186 -14.66 -4.19 13.51
N ALA A 187 -15.96 -3.94 13.64
CA ALA A 187 -16.92 -4.92 14.15
C ALA A 187 -16.99 -6.19 13.27
N ILE A 188 -17.07 -6.02 11.95
CA ILE A 188 -17.11 -7.13 10.98
C ILE A 188 -15.82 -7.97 11.07
N VAL A 189 -14.64 -7.32 11.14
CA VAL A 189 -13.36 -8.03 11.26
C VAL A 189 -13.31 -8.82 12.57
N LEU A 190 -13.79 -8.27 13.69
CA LEU A 190 -13.85 -8.94 14.99
C LEU A 190 -14.80 -10.16 14.99
N MET A 191 -15.83 -10.16 14.15
CA MET A 191 -16.77 -11.28 14.01
C MET A 191 -16.24 -12.43 13.14
N ASN A 192 -15.07 -12.32 12.52
CA ASN A 192 -14.47 -13.31 11.61
C ASN A 192 -15.41 -13.75 10.48
N SER A 193 -16.01 -12.82 9.79
CA SER A 193 -16.91 -13.14 8.69
C SER A 193 -16.13 -13.63 7.46
N LYS A 194 -15.99 -14.96 7.34
CA LYS A 194 -15.45 -15.60 6.12
C LYS A 194 -16.27 -15.25 4.87
N ALA A 195 -17.52 -14.85 5.05
CA ALA A 195 -18.40 -14.41 3.98
C ALA A 195 -17.88 -13.15 3.30
N ALA A 196 -17.36 -12.18 4.05
CA ALA A 196 -16.80 -10.93 3.51
C ALA A 196 -15.61 -11.19 2.54
N LEU A 197 -14.81 -12.22 2.81
CA LEU A 197 -13.67 -12.58 1.96
C LEU A 197 -14.09 -13.33 0.67
N ARG A 198 -15.19 -14.06 0.69
CA ARG A 198 -15.68 -14.83 -0.48
C ARG A 198 -16.29 -13.92 -1.57
N PHE A 199 -16.83 -12.78 -1.18
CA PHE A 199 -17.42 -11.82 -2.12
C PHE A 199 -16.39 -11.04 -2.94
N ASN A 200 -15.11 -11.13 -2.62
CA ASN A 200 -14.07 -10.31 -3.24
C ASN A 200 -13.99 -10.47 -4.76
N SER A 201 -14.06 -11.69 -5.30
CA SER A 201 -13.97 -11.91 -6.76
C SER A 201 -15.13 -11.30 -7.53
N PHE A 202 -16.35 -11.40 -6.99
CA PHE A 202 -17.52 -10.76 -7.59
C PHE A 202 -17.40 -9.22 -7.57
N LEU A 203 -16.91 -8.67 -6.47
CA LEU A 203 -16.72 -7.23 -6.32
C LEU A 203 -15.62 -6.67 -7.23
N VAL A 204 -14.60 -7.48 -7.54
CA VAL A 204 -13.60 -7.11 -8.56
C VAL A 204 -14.26 -6.94 -9.92
N LEU A 205 -15.11 -7.87 -10.35
CA LEU A 205 -15.87 -7.73 -11.60
C LEU A 205 -16.78 -6.51 -11.57
N LEU A 206 -17.41 -6.23 -10.43
CA LEU A 206 -18.27 -5.07 -10.26
C LEU A 206 -17.50 -3.74 -10.38
N LYS A 207 -16.28 -3.65 -9.82
CA LYS A 207 -15.39 -2.48 -10.01
C LYS A 207 -15.11 -2.23 -11.50
N PHE A 208 -14.75 -3.28 -12.23
CA PHE A 208 -14.43 -3.17 -13.65
C PHE A 208 -15.65 -2.78 -14.46
N SER A 209 -16.86 -3.27 -14.12
CA SER A 209 -18.09 -2.86 -14.81
C SER A 209 -18.40 -1.37 -14.61
N ALA A 210 -18.17 -0.83 -13.41
CA ALA A 210 -18.35 0.59 -13.14
C ALA A 210 -17.35 1.46 -13.91
N LEU A 211 -16.07 1.08 -13.95
CA LEU A 211 -15.06 1.79 -14.72
C LEU A 211 -15.28 1.65 -16.23
N ALA A 212 -15.69 0.48 -16.70
CA ALA A 212 -16.06 0.27 -18.11
C ALA A 212 -17.27 1.13 -18.50
N LEU A 213 -18.32 1.16 -17.67
CA LEU A 213 -19.46 2.05 -17.87
C LEU A 213 -19.02 3.51 -17.98
N PHE A 214 -18.20 3.97 -17.00
CA PHE A 214 -17.67 5.33 -16.99
C PHE A 214 -16.90 5.66 -18.28
N VAL A 215 -16.01 4.76 -18.72
CA VAL A 215 -15.21 4.97 -19.93
C VAL A 215 -16.10 4.97 -21.18
N ILE A 216 -16.96 3.93 -21.36
CA ILE A 216 -17.80 3.79 -22.55
C ILE A 216 -18.73 5.00 -22.69
N VAL A 217 -19.42 5.36 -21.63
CA VAL A 217 -20.35 6.49 -21.65
C VAL A 217 -19.60 7.81 -21.76
N GLY A 218 -18.51 7.96 -21.00
CA GLY A 218 -17.73 9.20 -20.96
C GLY A 218 -17.08 9.56 -22.28
N LEU A 219 -16.70 8.59 -23.10
CA LEU A 219 -16.13 8.82 -24.44
C LEU A 219 -17.03 9.66 -25.36
N PHE A 220 -18.35 9.58 -25.21
CA PHE A 220 -19.31 10.36 -26.01
C PHE A 220 -19.44 11.82 -25.54
N PHE A 221 -18.92 12.17 -24.39
CA PHE A 221 -19.03 13.50 -23.79
C PHE A 221 -17.67 14.21 -23.59
N ILE A 222 -16.63 13.72 -24.26
CA ILE A 222 -15.32 14.36 -24.25
C ILE A 222 -15.40 15.69 -25.00
N ASP A 223 -15.00 16.77 -24.31
CA ASP A 223 -14.72 18.07 -24.93
C ASP A 223 -13.20 18.26 -25.03
N VAL A 224 -12.69 18.26 -26.25
CA VAL A 224 -11.25 18.44 -26.54
C VAL A 224 -10.71 19.77 -26.01
N ALA A 225 -11.59 20.78 -25.85
CA ALA A 225 -11.22 22.05 -25.29
C ALA A 225 -10.70 21.93 -23.84
N ASN A 226 -11.14 20.93 -23.09
CA ASN A 226 -10.64 20.64 -21.74
C ASN A 226 -9.15 20.26 -21.71
N TRP A 227 -8.58 19.85 -22.84
CA TRP A 227 -7.17 19.50 -23.00
C TRP A 227 -6.33 20.59 -23.67
N SER A 228 -6.89 21.79 -23.94
CA SER A 228 -6.18 22.90 -24.57
C SER A 228 -4.88 23.27 -23.84
N HIS A 229 -4.88 23.17 -22.51
CA HIS A 229 -3.72 23.28 -21.66
C HIS A 229 -3.42 21.92 -21.04
N PHE A 230 -2.87 20.99 -21.85
CA PHE A 230 -2.66 19.61 -21.44
C PHE A 230 -1.78 19.46 -20.18
N ALA A 231 -0.70 20.22 -20.10
CA ALA A 231 0.23 20.26 -18.97
C ALA A 231 0.31 21.66 -18.36
N PRO A 232 -0.74 22.12 -17.63
CA PRO A 232 -0.85 23.51 -17.16
C PRO A 232 0.27 23.90 -16.20
N TYR A 233 0.86 22.93 -15.50
CA TYR A 233 1.96 23.15 -14.55
C TYR A 233 3.30 22.58 -15.05
N GLY A 234 3.40 22.16 -16.33
CA GLY A 234 4.58 21.56 -16.93
C GLY A 234 5.05 20.31 -16.20
N PHE A 235 6.34 20.01 -16.29
CA PHE A 235 6.93 18.90 -15.53
C PHE A 235 7.03 19.19 -14.04
N GLY A 236 7.01 20.47 -13.62
CA GLY A 236 7.26 20.89 -12.26
C GLY A 236 8.74 20.88 -11.91
N GLN A 237 9.04 21.13 -10.63
CA GLN A 237 10.40 21.02 -10.10
C GLN A 237 10.71 19.56 -9.75
N ILE A 238 11.94 19.11 -10.00
CA ILE A 238 12.36 17.75 -9.65
C ILE A 238 12.38 17.57 -8.14
N TYR A 239 12.71 18.64 -7.38
CA TYR A 239 12.73 18.64 -5.92
C TYR A 239 11.89 19.78 -5.37
N GLY A 240 11.04 19.48 -4.38
CA GLY A 240 10.25 20.47 -3.65
C GLY A 240 9.13 21.13 -4.47
N GLY A 241 8.72 20.52 -5.58
CA GLY A 241 7.63 21.03 -6.42
C GLY A 241 6.26 20.72 -5.83
N LYS A 242 5.39 21.74 -5.74
CA LYS A 242 4.00 21.55 -5.27
C LYS A 242 3.04 21.13 -6.37
N SER A 243 3.41 21.28 -7.64
CA SER A 243 2.62 21.00 -8.82
C SER A 243 3.49 20.57 -10.00
N GLY A 244 2.87 19.99 -11.03
CA GLY A 244 3.52 19.48 -12.21
C GLY A 244 3.49 17.96 -12.30
N ILE A 245 3.99 17.42 -13.40
CA ILE A 245 3.93 15.97 -13.72
C ILE A 245 4.67 15.14 -12.66
N PHE A 246 5.81 15.61 -12.13
CA PHE A 246 6.55 14.87 -11.09
C PHE A 246 5.78 14.82 -9.76
N ALA A 247 5.16 15.92 -9.34
CA ALA A 247 4.31 15.96 -8.15
C ALA A 247 3.08 15.07 -8.33
N GLY A 248 2.43 15.13 -9.52
CA GLY A 248 1.36 14.22 -9.88
C GLY A 248 1.78 12.75 -9.83
N ALA A 249 2.99 12.42 -10.32
CA ALA A 249 3.51 11.05 -10.26
C ALA A 249 3.73 10.58 -8.82
N SER A 250 4.25 11.43 -7.93
CA SER A 250 4.43 11.07 -6.53
C SER A 250 3.10 10.79 -5.82
N VAL A 251 2.03 11.54 -6.14
CA VAL A 251 0.68 11.33 -5.60
C VAL A 251 0.03 10.09 -6.20
N MET A 252 0.13 9.90 -7.53
CA MET A 252 -0.45 8.74 -8.23
C MET A 252 0.24 7.42 -7.88
N PHE A 253 1.40 7.44 -7.23
CA PHE A 253 2.05 6.26 -6.67
C PHE A 253 1.10 5.48 -5.75
N PHE A 254 0.26 6.19 -4.97
CA PHE A 254 -0.80 5.60 -4.14
C PHE A 254 -1.74 4.68 -4.91
N ALA A 255 -2.05 5.00 -6.16
CA ALA A 255 -3.02 4.24 -6.96
C ALA A 255 -2.55 2.82 -7.31
N PHE A 256 -1.26 2.56 -7.21
CA PHE A 256 -0.65 1.26 -7.52
C PHE A 256 -0.35 0.41 -6.27
N LEU A 257 -0.61 0.93 -5.06
CA LEU A 257 -0.41 0.16 -3.84
C LEU A 257 -1.31 -1.08 -3.84
N GLY A 258 -0.79 -2.17 -3.29
CA GLY A 258 -1.43 -3.48 -3.34
C GLY A 258 -0.78 -4.47 -4.31
N PHE A 259 0.16 -4.04 -5.18
CA PHE A 259 0.91 -4.95 -6.06
C PHE A 259 1.70 -6.00 -5.27
N GLU A 260 2.16 -5.64 -4.07
CA GLU A 260 2.89 -6.50 -3.15
C GLU A 260 2.07 -7.70 -2.65
N SER A 261 0.73 -7.61 -2.69
CA SER A 261 -0.16 -8.72 -2.31
C SER A 261 0.10 -9.99 -3.12
N ILE A 262 0.50 -9.85 -4.39
CA ILE A 262 0.88 -10.98 -5.24
C ILE A 262 2.12 -11.68 -4.67
N SER A 263 3.10 -10.94 -4.16
CA SER A 263 4.33 -11.51 -3.60
C SER A 263 4.08 -12.26 -2.27
N MET A 264 3.00 -11.93 -1.56
CA MET A 264 2.64 -12.59 -0.30
C MET A 264 1.99 -13.95 -0.48
N THR A 265 1.61 -14.34 -1.72
CA THR A 265 0.96 -15.63 -2.04
C THR A 265 1.93 -16.70 -2.55
N VAL A 266 3.25 -16.52 -2.35
CA VAL A 266 4.32 -17.42 -2.86
C VAL A 266 4.05 -18.88 -2.56
N ASP A 267 3.57 -19.22 -1.35
CA ASP A 267 3.35 -20.58 -0.89
C ASP A 267 2.15 -21.27 -1.56
N GLU A 268 1.24 -20.51 -2.14
CA GLU A 268 0.00 -20.98 -2.76
C GLU A 268 0.10 -21.07 -4.30
N VAL A 269 1.19 -20.53 -4.88
CA VAL A 269 1.35 -20.39 -6.33
C VAL A 269 2.05 -21.62 -6.92
N LYS A 270 1.54 -22.07 -8.08
CA LYS A 270 2.25 -23.06 -8.92
C LYS A 270 3.40 -22.36 -9.65
N GLU A 271 4.59 -22.94 -9.59
CA GLU A 271 5.82 -22.40 -10.20
C GLU A 271 6.07 -20.91 -9.83
N PRO A 272 6.20 -20.56 -8.53
CA PRO A 272 6.24 -19.18 -8.07
C PRO A 272 7.34 -18.35 -8.72
N GLN A 273 8.50 -18.95 -9.02
CA GLN A 273 9.62 -18.26 -9.64
C GLN A 273 9.31 -17.67 -11.02
N LYS A 274 8.36 -18.26 -11.77
CA LYS A 274 7.95 -17.77 -13.10
C LYS A 274 6.63 -17.00 -13.04
N THR A 275 5.69 -17.50 -12.22
CA THR A 275 4.31 -17.02 -12.23
C THR A 275 4.18 -15.70 -11.48
N ILE A 276 4.90 -15.50 -10.35
CA ILE A 276 4.82 -14.26 -9.57
C ILE A 276 5.36 -13.06 -10.34
N PRO A 277 6.59 -13.07 -10.91
CA PRO A 277 7.09 -11.92 -11.66
C PRO A 277 6.19 -11.52 -12.83
N ARG A 278 5.71 -12.52 -13.58
CA ARG A 278 4.80 -12.27 -14.72
C ARG A 278 3.45 -11.75 -14.26
N GLY A 279 2.90 -12.29 -13.16
CA GLY A 279 1.65 -11.82 -12.57
C GLY A 279 1.72 -10.37 -12.15
N ILE A 280 2.81 -9.96 -11.48
CA ILE A 280 3.03 -8.57 -11.07
C ILE A 280 3.11 -7.64 -12.29
N VAL A 281 3.97 -7.96 -13.27
CA VAL A 281 4.16 -7.11 -14.45
C VAL A 281 2.87 -6.98 -15.26
N LEU A 282 2.16 -8.09 -15.51
CA LEU A 282 0.90 -8.06 -16.26
C LEU A 282 -0.19 -7.27 -15.52
N SER A 283 -0.33 -7.46 -14.21
CA SER A 283 -1.29 -6.69 -13.40
C SER A 283 -0.99 -5.20 -13.44
N LEU A 284 0.27 -4.80 -13.25
CA LEU A 284 0.69 -3.40 -13.33
C LEU A 284 0.42 -2.81 -14.71
N THR A 285 0.71 -3.56 -15.79
CA THR A 285 0.47 -3.08 -17.16
C THR A 285 -1.03 -2.86 -17.42
N ILE A 286 -1.88 -3.82 -17.04
CA ILE A 286 -3.33 -3.72 -17.23
C ILE A 286 -3.90 -2.54 -16.42
N VAL A 287 -3.48 -2.39 -15.16
CA VAL A 287 -3.92 -1.29 -14.30
C VAL A 287 -3.46 0.06 -14.85
N THR A 288 -2.23 0.16 -15.35
CA THR A 288 -1.70 1.40 -15.93
C THR A 288 -2.52 1.83 -17.14
N ILE A 289 -2.82 0.91 -18.06
CA ILE A 289 -3.66 1.20 -19.25
C ILE A 289 -5.03 1.67 -18.79
N LEU A 290 -5.66 0.97 -17.85
CA LEU A 290 -6.97 1.33 -17.32
C LEU A 290 -6.95 2.74 -16.70
N TYR A 291 -5.94 3.05 -15.87
CA TYR A 291 -5.83 4.34 -15.20
C TYR A 291 -5.60 5.49 -16.17
N VAL A 292 -4.77 5.28 -17.18
CA VAL A 292 -4.57 6.27 -18.26
C VAL A 292 -5.88 6.56 -18.98
N ILE A 293 -6.63 5.51 -19.40
CA ILE A 293 -7.91 5.67 -20.10
C ILE A 293 -8.91 6.41 -19.20
N VAL A 294 -9.09 5.97 -17.96
CA VAL A 294 -10.05 6.60 -17.04
C VAL A 294 -9.69 8.07 -16.79
N THR A 295 -8.41 8.40 -16.61
CA THR A 295 -7.96 9.77 -16.36
C THR A 295 -8.15 10.65 -17.59
N MET A 296 -7.88 10.14 -18.81
CA MET A 296 -8.15 10.86 -20.04
C MET A 296 -9.64 11.19 -20.19
N VAL A 297 -10.50 10.19 -19.98
CA VAL A 297 -11.96 10.40 -20.04
C VAL A 297 -12.41 11.39 -18.97
N LEU A 298 -11.92 11.25 -17.73
CA LEU A 298 -12.27 12.13 -16.62
C LEU A 298 -11.94 13.60 -16.90
N THR A 299 -10.70 13.86 -17.35
CA THR A 299 -10.25 15.22 -17.70
C THR A 299 -10.81 15.73 -19.02
N GLY A 300 -11.30 14.84 -19.86
CA GLY A 300 -12.00 15.19 -21.10
C GLY A 300 -13.45 15.61 -20.89
N ILE A 301 -14.16 14.98 -19.92
CA ILE A 301 -15.53 15.35 -19.57
C ILE A 301 -15.59 16.66 -18.80
N VAL A 302 -14.70 16.83 -17.81
CA VAL A 302 -14.70 17.95 -16.87
C VAL A 302 -13.37 18.64 -16.90
N HIS A 303 -13.39 19.97 -16.97
CA HIS A 303 -12.17 20.75 -16.85
C HIS A 303 -11.49 20.48 -15.51
N TYR A 304 -10.19 20.19 -15.52
CA TYR A 304 -9.43 19.69 -14.37
C TYR A 304 -9.57 20.52 -13.10
N THR A 305 -9.73 21.86 -13.21
CA THR A 305 -9.90 22.76 -12.05
C THR A 305 -11.14 22.49 -11.22
N LYS A 306 -12.13 21.77 -11.75
CA LYS A 306 -13.36 21.38 -11.05
C LYS A 306 -13.30 19.98 -10.46
N LEU A 307 -12.19 19.26 -10.65
CA LEU A 307 -12.02 17.86 -10.23
C LEU A 307 -11.46 17.70 -8.81
N ASP A 308 -11.29 18.79 -8.05
CA ASP A 308 -10.88 18.72 -6.64
C ASP A 308 -12.02 18.21 -5.74
N VAL A 309 -12.51 17.03 -6.07
CA VAL A 309 -13.59 16.35 -5.35
C VAL A 309 -13.22 14.87 -5.14
N PRO A 310 -13.50 14.32 -3.96
CA PRO A 310 -13.10 12.95 -3.66
C PRO A 310 -13.93 11.86 -4.35
N ASP A 311 -15.07 12.18 -4.96
CA ASP A 311 -15.91 11.27 -5.75
C ASP A 311 -15.88 11.61 -7.25
N ALA A 312 -14.70 11.97 -7.76
CA ALA A 312 -14.45 12.57 -9.06
C ALA A 312 -15.11 11.82 -10.23
N VAL A 313 -15.10 10.48 -10.24
CA VAL A 313 -15.66 9.67 -11.33
C VAL A 313 -17.20 9.82 -11.39
N ALA A 314 -17.87 9.77 -10.24
CA ALA A 314 -19.31 9.98 -10.16
C ALA A 314 -19.69 11.45 -10.42
N PHE A 315 -18.88 12.39 -9.91
CA PHE A 315 -19.05 13.81 -10.17
C PHE A 315 -19.01 14.15 -11.65
N ALA A 316 -18.07 13.58 -12.40
CA ALA A 316 -17.97 13.79 -13.84
C ALA A 316 -19.25 13.34 -14.58
N LEU A 317 -19.82 12.19 -14.22
CA LEU A 317 -21.09 11.73 -14.79
C LEU A 317 -22.28 12.64 -14.41
N ARG A 318 -22.31 13.14 -13.17
CA ARG A 318 -23.34 14.11 -12.76
C ARG A 318 -23.23 15.43 -13.54
N SER A 319 -22.02 15.90 -13.80
CA SER A 319 -21.79 17.16 -14.50
C SER A 319 -22.32 17.18 -15.95
N ILE A 320 -22.48 16.01 -16.55
CA ILE A 320 -23.05 15.82 -17.89
C ILE A 320 -24.52 15.37 -17.85
N GLY A 321 -25.17 15.40 -16.68
CA GLY A 321 -26.58 15.07 -16.50
C GLY A 321 -26.92 13.58 -16.45
N LEU A 322 -25.92 12.70 -16.39
CA LEU A 322 -26.11 11.24 -16.34
C LEU A 322 -26.19 10.71 -14.90
N TYR A 323 -27.20 11.13 -14.17
CA TYR A 323 -27.40 10.82 -12.76
C TYR A 323 -27.48 9.32 -12.48
N TRP A 324 -28.19 8.53 -13.33
CA TRP A 324 -28.31 7.08 -13.17
C TRP A 324 -26.95 6.36 -13.24
N ALA A 325 -26.06 6.81 -14.12
CA ALA A 325 -24.72 6.25 -14.27
C ALA A 325 -23.83 6.66 -13.09
N ALA A 326 -23.96 7.90 -12.61
CA ALA A 326 -23.28 8.40 -11.44
C ALA A 326 -23.71 7.63 -10.17
N ASP A 327 -25.01 7.36 -10.01
CA ASP A 327 -25.53 6.57 -8.90
C ASP A 327 -25.03 5.12 -8.94
N TYR A 328 -25.01 4.49 -10.12
CA TYR A 328 -24.45 3.15 -10.31
C TYR A 328 -22.97 3.12 -9.88
N VAL A 329 -22.15 4.04 -10.40
CA VAL A 329 -20.71 4.13 -10.04
C VAL A 329 -20.54 4.39 -8.56
N SER A 330 -21.37 5.25 -7.96
CA SER A 330 -21.31 5.55 -6.51
C SER A 330 -21.65 4.32 -5.67
N ILE A 331 -22.70 3.59 -6.00
CA ILE A 331 -23.09 2.35 -5.29
C ILE A 331 -21.98 1.30 -5.41
N VAL A 332 -21.43 1.11 -6.60
CA VAL A 332 -20.32 0.17 -6.80
C VAL A 332 -19.08 0.60 -6.01
N ALA A 333 -18.72 1.89 -6.01
CA ALA A 333 -17.61 2.41 -5.22
C ALA A 333 -17.84 2.16 -3.73
N ILE A 334 -19.01 2.48 -3.19
CA ILE A 334 -19.38 2.26 -1.78
C ILE A 334 -19.24 0.78 -1.41
N LEU A 335 -19.79 -0.14 -2.20
CA LEU A 335 -19.71 -1.58 -1.93
C LEU A 335 -18.28 -2.12 -2.00
N THR A 336 -17.48 -1.62 -2.93
CA THR A 336 -16.11 -2.12 -3.14
C THR A 336 -15.12 -1.51 -2.17
N LEU A 337 -15.23 -0.23 -1.83
CA LEU A 337 -14.32 0.43 -0.89
C LEU A 337 -14.48 -0.12 0.54
N ILE A 338 -15.71 -0.47 0.98
CA ILE A 338 -15.90 -1.09 2.30
C ILE A 338 -15.18 -2.45 2.40
N THR A 339 -15.16 -3.24 1.31
CA THR A 339 -14.44 -4.52 1.32
C THR A 339 -12.93 -4.35 1.28
N VAL A 340 -12.43 -3.29 0.65
CA VAL A 340 -11.01 -2.91 0.73
C VAL A 340 -10.66 -2.56 2.18
N CYS A 341 -11.47 -1.73 2.87
CA CYS A 341 -11.27 -1.43 4.30
C CYS A 341 -11.23 -2.70 5.15
N ILE A 342 -12.16 -3.65 4.94
CA ILE A 342 -12.21 -4.93 5.68
C ILE A 342 -10.91 -5.73 5.45
N SER A 343 -10.51 -5.89 4.19
CA SER A 343 -9.33 -6.68 3.81
C SER A 343 -8.04 -6.08 4.36
N MET A 344 -7.87 -4.76 4.24
CA MET A 344 -6.69 -4.06 4.73
C MET A 344 -6.63 -4.02 6.26
N THR A 345 -7.76 -3.83 6.95
CA THR A 345 -7.83 -3.87 8.42
C THR A 345 -7.45 -5.27 8.93
N TYR A 346 -7.94 -6.32 8.28
CA TYR A 346 -7.59 -7.70 8.59
C TYR A 346 -6.09 -7.97 8.37
N ALA A 347 -5.53 -7.49 7.24
CA ALA A 347 -4.12 -7.65 6.92
C ALA A 347 -3.23 -6.91 7.93
N LEU A 348 -3.55 -5.65 8.25
CA LEU A 348 -2.81 -4.85 9.23
C LEU A 348 -2.84 -5.47 10.62
N ALA A 349 -4.01 -5.93 11.09
CA ALA A 349 -4.12 -6.60 12.38
C ALA A 349 -3.23 -7.85 12.48
N ARG A 350 -3.08 -8.60 11.38
CA ARG A 350 -2.16 -9.75 11.29
C ARG A 350 -0.69 -9.34 11.23
N THR A 351 -0.37 -8.25 10.57
CA THR A 351 1.00 -7.69 10.54
C THR A 351 1.42 -7.25 11.94
N VAL A 352 0.56 -6.51 12.65
CA VAL A 352 0.77 -6.12 14.05
C VAL A 352 0.94 -7.33 14.96
N TYR A 353 0.08 -8.36 14.78
CA TYR A 353 0.19 -9.63 15.48
C TYR A 353 1.55 -10.31 15.23
N SER A 354 2.00 -10.39 13.99
CA SER A 354 3.27 -11.04 13.63
C SER A 354 4.46 -10.33 14.25
N ILE A 355 4.51 -9.01 14.18
CA ILE A 355 5.57 -8.17 14.75
C ILE A 355 5.55 -8.27 16.30
N SER A 356 4.36 -8.31 16.91
CA SER A 356 4.21 -8.52 18.36
C SER A 356 4.65 -9.93 18.78
N ARG A 357 4.37 -10.93 17.97
CA ARG A 357 4.85 -12.31 18.19
C ARG A 357 6.36 -12.40 18.12
N ASP A 358 7.00 -11.65 17.24
CA ASP A 358 8.47 -11.56 17.15
C ASP A 358 9.07 -10.79 18.36
N GLY A 359 8.22 -10.23 19.25
CA GLY A 359 8.62 -9.53 20.48
C GLY A 359 8.94 -8.05 20.31
N LEU A 360 8.72 -7.49 19.12
CA LEU A 360 9.01 -6.09 18.82
C LEU A 360 7.89 -5.12 19.20
N LEU A 361 6.68 -5.64 19.45
CA LEU A 361 5.53 -4.90 19.97
C LEU A 361 4.99 -5.59 21.23
N PRO A 362 4.18 -4.88 22.07
CA PRO A 362 3.63 -5.42 23.31
C PRO A 362 2.89 -6.75 23.09
N ARG A 363 3.15 -7.74 23.95
CA ARG A 363 2.56 -9.09 23.87
C ARG A 363 1.03 -9.10 23.93
N ALA A 364 0.41 -8.07 24.49
CA ALA A 364 -1.04 -7.92 24.49
C ALA A 364 -1.63 -7.89 23.07
N LEU A 365 -0.88 -7.44 22.07
CA LEU A 365 -1.32 -7.36 20.67
C LEU A 365 -1.25 -8.71 19.94
N CYS A 366 -0.50 -9.70 20.45
CA CYS A 366 -0.45 -11.03 19.87
C CYS A 366 -1.39 -12.04 20.54
N GLN A 367 -2.33 -11.59 21.37
CA GLN A 367 -3.35 -12.45 21.97
C GLN A 367 -4.45 -12.78 20.94
N ILE A 368 -4.68 -14.06 20.72
CA ILE A 368 -5.71 -14.60 19.81
C ILE A 368 -6.92 -14.99 20.62
N THR A 369 -8.11 -14.59 20.17
CA THR A 369 -9.39 -15.03 20.76
C THR A 369 -9.65 -16.50 20.38
N GLU A 370 -9.93 -17.36 21.35
CA GLU A 370 -10.14 -18.80 21.14
C GLU A 370 -11.25 -19.13 20.14
N LYS A 371 -12.39 -18.40 20.20
CA LYS A 371 -13.57 -18.64 19.34
C LYS A 371 -13.35 -18.21 17.89
N THR A 372 -12.78 -17.04 17.65
CA THR A 372 -12.68 -16.44 16.30
C THR A 372 -11.30 -16.57 15.67
N ARG A 373 -10.28 -16.95 16.45
CA ARG A 373 -8.86 -17.02 16.07
C ARG A 373 -8.33 -15.72 15.46
N ILE A 374 -8.84 -14.58 15.94
CA ILE A 374 -8.44 -13.24 15.50
C ILE A 374 -7.62 -12.56 16.59
N PRO A 375 -6.60 -11.76 16.26
CA PRO A 375 -5.87 -10.92 17.20
C PRO A 375 -6.74 -9.73 17.62
N ARG A 376 -7.64 -9.94 18.60
CA ARG A 376 -8.66 -8.96 19.02
C ARG A 376 -8.08 -7.61 19.37
N ASN A 377 -7.05 -7.59 20.20
CA ASN A 377 -6.46 -6.33 20.68
C ASN A 377 -5.79 -5.55 19.54
N ALA A 378 -5.07 -6.24 18.63
CA ALA A 378 -4.50 -5.60 17.46
C ALA A 378 -5.60 -5.02 16.55
N THR A 379 -6.70 -5.77 16.32
CA THR A 379 -7.82 -5.30 15.50
C THR A 379 -8.49 -4.06 16.11
N LEU A 380 -8.69 -4.04 17.43
CA LEU A 380 -9.28 -2.88 18.13
C LEU A 380 -8.39 -1.64 18.03
N VAL A 381 -7.08 -1.80 18.26
CA VAL A 381 -6.12 -0.69 18.16
C VAL A 381 -6.05 -0.14 16.73
N VAL A 382 -5.94 -1.02 15.74
CA VAL A 382 -5.94 -0.65 14.32
C VAL A 382 -7.23 0.10 13.97
N GLY A 383 -8.40 -0.45 14.34
CA GLY A 383 -9.70 0.16 14.08
C GLY A 383 -9.83 1.54 14.72
N ALA A 384 -9.46 1.66 16.00
CA ALA A 384 -9.55 2.94 16.72
C ALA A 384 -8.65 4.03 16.11
N LEU A 385 -7.39 3.68 15.80
CA LEU A 385 -6.46 4.62 15.17
C LEU A 385 -6.92 5.01 13.76
N SER A 386 -7.42 4.06 12.97
CA SER A 386 -7.95 4.36 11.64
C SER A 386 -9.20 5.24 11.69
N MET A 387 -10.09 5.05 12.67
CA MET A 387 -11.25 5.94 12.91
C MET A 387 -10.81 7.39 13.19
N ILE A 388 -9.82 7.56 14.05
CA ILE A 388 -9.28 8.89 14.40
C ILE A 388 -8.67 9.55 13.15
N CYS A 389 -7.83 8.81 12.41
CA CYS A 389 -7.19 9.34 11.20
C CYS A 389 -8.23 9.70 10.14
N ALA A 390 -9.21 8.84 9.88
CA ALA A 390 -10.24 9.05 8.87
C ALA A 390 -11.21 10.21 9.22
N GLY A 391 -11.46 10.45 10.51
CA GLY A 391 -12.32 11.53 10.95
C GLY A 391 -11.68 12.91 10.93
N ILE A 392 -10.36 12.99 11.03
CA ILE A 392 -9.64 14.26 11.26
C ILE A 392 -8.86 14.72 10.03
N PHE A 393 -8.13 13.81 9.35
CA PHE A 393 -7.20 14.20 8.30
C PHE A 393 -7.83 14.17 6.90
N PRO A 394 -7.50 15.18 6.05
CA PRO A 394 -7.97 15.20 4.66
C PRO A 394 -7.31 14.08 3.83
N LEU A 395 -8.04 13.61 2.82
CA LEU A 395 -7.63 12.51 1.96
C LEU A 395 -6.25 12.73 1.32
N ALA A 396 -5.96 13.95 0.85
CA ALA A 396 -4.68 14.27 0.23
C ALA A 396 -3.50 14.06 1.18
N SER A 397 -3.62 14.54 2.44
CA SER A 397 -2.57 14.37 3.46
C SER A 397 -2.40 12.91 3.87
N LEU A 398 -3.49 12.15 3.96
CA LEU A 398 -3.42 10.71 4.23
C LEU A 398 -2.70 9.98 3.08
N ALA A 399 -3.03 10.28 1.84
CA ALA A 399 -2.41 9.66 0.66
C ALA A 399 -0.91 10.00 0.55
N GLU A 400 -0.52 11.26 0.80
CA GLU A 400 0.89 11.64 0.84
C GLU A 400 1.65 10.89 1.93
N PHE A 401 1.04 10.74 3.13
CA PHE A 401 1.68 10.03 4.24
C PHE A 401 1.80 8.52 3.97
N VAL A 402 0.83 7.91 3.33
CA VAL A 402 0.93 6.53 2.81
C VAL A 402 2.14 6.42 1.91
N ASN A 403 2.22 7.29 0.91
CA ASN A 403 3.26 7.24 -0.10
C ASN A 403 4.67 7.45 0.48
N ILE A 404 4.85 8.41 1.41
CA ILE A 404 6.17 8.65 2.00
C ILE A 404 6.65 7.44 2.83
N CYS A 405 5.75 6.78 3.56
CA CYS A 405 6.07 5.55 4.29
C CYS A 405 6.45 4.41 3.33
N THR A 406 5.67 4.23 2.25
CA THR A 406 5.91 3.21 1.23
C THR A 406 7.26 3.45 0.54
N LEU A 407 7.51 4.65 0.05
CA LEU A 407 8.76 5.00 -0.62
C LEU A 407 9.97 4.83 0.32
N ALA A 408 9.83 5.18 1.60
CA ALA A 408 10.89 5.02 2.59
C ALA A 408 11.28 3.56 2.80
N TYR A 409 10.32 2.64 2.97
CA TYR A 409 10.70 1.23 3.11
C TYR A 409 11.16 0.61 1.79
N LEU A 410 10.71 1.10 0.64
CA LEU A 410 11.20 0.66 -0.66
C LEU A 410 12.65 1.08 -0.92
N VAL A 411 13.09 2.22 -0.38
CA VAL A 411 14.52 2.59 -0.32
C VAL A 411 15.30 1.53 0.46
N ILE A 412 14.81 1.13 1.64
CA ILE A 412 15.46 0.08 2.46
C ILE A 412 15.48 -1.26 1.71
N MET A 413 14.40 -1.63 1.01
CA MET A 413 14.31 -2.82 0.17
C MET A 413 15.35 -2.79 -0.98
N SER A 414 15.57 -1.62 -1.58
CA SER A 414 16.57 -1.44 -2.62
C SER A 414 18.00 -1.65 -2.11
N PHE A 415 18.29 -1.25 -0.88
CA PHE A 415 19.55 -1.63 -0.21
C PHE A 415 19.61 -3.13 0.12
N ALA A 416 18.49 -3.70 0.54
CA ALA A 416 18.42 -5.11 0.91
C ALA A 416 18.73 -6.04 -0.28
N ILE A 417 18.26 -5.73 -1.51
CA ILE A 417 18.54 -6.54 -2.70
C ILE A 417 20.03 -6.51 -3.06
N ILE A 418 20.71 -5.36 -2.94
CA ILE A 418 22.15 -5.24 -3.14
C ILE A 418 22.89 -6.12 -2.11
N LYS A 419 22.47 -6.06 -0.84
CA LYS A 419 23.07 -6.86 0.24
C LYS A 419 22.81 -8.36 0.05
N LEU A 420 21.59 -8.73 -0.42
CA LEU A 420 21.27 -10.12 -0.73
C LEU A 420 22.22 -10.69 -1.78
N ARG A 421 22.43 -9.96 -2.89
CA ARG A 421 23.35 -10.36 -3.95
C ARG A 421 24.80 -10.48 -3.45
N LYS A 422 25.25 -9.52 -2.63
CA LYS A 422 26.61 -9.56 -2.06
C LYS A 422 26.83 -10.75 -1.13
N ASN A 423 25.81 -11.15 -0.35
CA ASN A 423 25.95 -12.19 0.67
C ASN A 423 25.65 -13.61 0.15
N ALA A 424 24.59 -13.75 -0.66
CA ALA A 424 24.09 -15.03 -1.15
C ALA A 424 24.41 -15.31 -2.62
N GLY A 425 25.13 -14.39 -3.27
CA GLY A 425 25.48 -14.51 -4.69
C GLY A 425 24.31 -14.27 -5.65
N GLU A 426 24.53 -14.60 -6.91
CA GLU A 426 23.53 -14.53 -7.98
C GLU A 426 22.40 -15.55 -7.75
N PRO A 427 21.15 -15.25 -8.23
CA PRO A 427 20.06 -16.21 -8.21
C PRO A 427 20.39 -17.51 -8.90
N GLN A 428 19.93 -18.63 -8.33
CA GLN A 428 20.14 -19.95 -8.90
C GLN A 428 19.25 -20.19 -10.13
N ARG A 429 19.55 -21.27 -10.87
CA ARG A 429 18.76 -21.64 -12.06
C ARG A 429 17.32 -21.95 -11.65
N GLY A 430 16.38 -21.12 -12.14
CA GLY A 430 14.95 -21.21 -11.81
C GLY A 430 14.43 -20.11 -10.88
N GLU A 431 15.30 -19.39 -10.19
CA GLU A 431 14.95 -18.19 -9.43
C GLU A 431 14.85 -16.96 -10.35
N PHE A 432 14.01 -15.99 -9.96
CA PHE A 432 13.91 -14.73 -10.71
C PHE A 432 15.15 -13.87 -10.45
N LYS A 433 15.70 -13.31 -11.52
CA LYS A 433 16.87 -12.44 -11.48
C LYS A 433 16.49 -11.01 -11.88
N THR A 434 16.54 -10.08 -10.93
CA THR A 434 16.44 -8.65 -11.22
C THR A 434 17.59 -8.21 -12.12
N PRO A 435 17.30 -7.55 -13.26
CA PRO A 435 18.34 -7.09 -14.17
C PRO A 435 19.18 -5.96 -13.55
N PHE A 436 20.39 -5.79 -14.06
CA PHE A 436 21.27 -4.65 -13.78
C PHE A 436 21.47 -4.30 -12.29
N VAL A 437 21.58 -5.28 -11.40
CA VAL A 437 21.97 -5.02 -9.99
C VAL A 437 23.49 -4.82 -9.94
N PRO A 438 24.02 -3.71 -9.36
CA PRO A 438 23.36 -2.77 -8.44
C PRO A 438 22.77 -1.50 -9.10
N LEU A 439 22.86 -1.31 -10.42
CA LEU A 439 22.43 -0.07 -11.07
C LEU A 439 20.93 0.21 -10.90
N LEU A 440 20.08 -0.80 -11.13
CA LEU A 440 18.63 -0.66 -11.04
C LEU A 440 18.15 -0.32 -9.60
N PRO A 441 18.66 -0.96 -8.54
CA PRO A 441 18.39 -0.54 -7.16
C PRO A 441 18.82 0.90 -6.85
N ILE A 442 19.95 1.36 -7.35
CA ILE A 442 20.41 2.73 -7.17
C ILE A 442 19.45 3.70 -7.87
N LEU A 443 19.04 3.41 -9.11
CA LEU A 443 18.02 4.19 -9.83
C LEU A 443 16.70 4.23 -9.06
N ALA A 444 16.27 3.10 -8.51
CA ALA A 444 15.05 3.02 -7.68
C ALA A 444 15.15 3.92 -6.44
N ILE A 445 16.28 3.96 -5.75
CA ILE A 445 16.51 4.88 -4.62
C ILE A 445 16.37 6.33 -5.07
N ILE A 446 16.98 6.70 -6.19
CA ILE A 446 16.89 8.06 -6.74
C ILE A 446 15.43 8.43 -7.04
N ILE A 447 14.69 7.54 -7.69
CA ILE A 447 13.26 7.74 -8.00
C ILE A 447 12.45 7.90 -6.71
N CYS A 448 12.64 7.03 -5.72
CA CYS A 448 11.93 7.11 -4.44
C CYS A 448 12.21 8.45 -3.73
N VAL A 449 13.49 8.86 -3.64
CA VAL A 449 13.87 10.13 -3.01
C VAL A 449 13.31 11.32 -3.79
N THR A 450 13.30 11.27 -5.13
CA THR A 450 12.70 12.31 -5.96
C THR A 450 11.19 12.43 -5.72
N PHE A 451 10.48 11.31 -5.62
CA PHE A 451 9.05 11.33 -5.30
C PHE A 451 8.78 11.85 -3.88
N MET A 452 9.56 11.38 -2.90
CA MET A 452 9.45 11.86 -1.51
C MET A 452 9.66 13.38 -1.40
N SER A 453 10.57 13.95 -2.20
CA SER A 453 10.85 15.39 -2.16
C SER A 453 9.71 16.28 -2.69
N GLN A 454 8.69 15.69 -3.34
CA GLN A 454 7.52 16.41 -3.84
C GLN A 454 6.48 16.70 -2.75
N TYR A 455 6.54 15.98 -1.62
CA TYR A 455 5.52 16.10 -0.56
C TYR A 455 5.67 17.37 0.26
N MET A 456 4.54 17.78 0.85
CA MET A 456 4.48 18.98 1.69
C MET A 456 5.36 18.85 2.94
N VAL A 457 5.86 19.98 3.44
CA VAL A 457 6.65 20.04 4.69
C VAL A 457 5.90 19.38 5.86
N PHE A 458 4.58 19.57 5.93
CA PHE A 458 3.75 18.93 6.97
C PHE A 458 3.86 17.40 6.93
N THR A 459 3.83 16.80 5.73
CA THR A 459 3.99 15.34 5.56
C THR A 459 5.36 14.86 6.03
N TRP A 460 6.43 15.63 5.75
CA TRP A 460 7.77 15.33 6.25
C TRP A 460 7.88 15.44 7.77
N ILE A 461 7.26 16.44 8.38
CA ILE A 461 7.21 16.58 9.84
C ILE A 461 6.48 15.41 10.47
N ALA A 462 5.30 15.06 9.95
CA ALA A 462 4.52 13.91 10.43
C ALA A 462 5.29 12.59 10.28
N PHE A 463 5.97 12.39 9.15
CA PHE A 463 6.82 11.23 8.89
C PHE A 463 8.02 11.17 9.85
N GLY A 464 8.68 12.32 10.09
CA GLY A 464 9.79 12.44 11.04
C GLY A 464 9.36 12.09 12.49
N ILE A 465 8.23 12.65 12.93
CA ILE A 465 7.64 12.35 14.25
C ILE A 465 7.30 10.87 14.36
N SER A 466 6.65 10.32 13.34
CA SER A 466 6.31 8.89 13.30
C SER A 466 7.56 8.00 13.35
N THR A 467 8.62 8.35 12.62
CA THR A 467 9.89 7.61 12.60
C THR A 467 10.57 7.65 13.97
N ILE A 468 10.63 8.82 14.59
CA ILE A 468 11.18 8.96 15.96
C ILE A 468 10.38 8.11 16.94
N LEU A 469 9.04 8.15 16.87
CA LEU A 469 8.18 7.32 17.71
C LEU A 469 8.48 5.83 17.51
N GLY A 470 8.64 5.38 16.26
CA GLY A 470 9.02 4.00 15.95
C GLY A 470 10.37 3.61 16.56
N ILE A 471 11.37 4.49 16.48
CA ILE A 471 12.69 4.27 17.10
C ILE A 471 12.58 4.18 18.62
N VAL A 472 11.80 5.08 19.25
CA VAL A 472 11.57 5.08 20.70
C VAL A 472 10.88 3.78 21.15
N VAL A 473 9.83 3.34 20.43
CA VAL A 473 9.15 2.07 20.73
C VAL A 473 10.12 0.89 20.64
N TYR A 474 10.99 0.87 19.63
CA TYR A 474 12.03 -0.16 19.53
C TYR A 474 13.01 -0.10 20.69
N ALA A 475 13.56 1.07 21.01
CA ALA A 475 14.55 1.23 22.07
C ALA A 475 13.97 0.88 23.44
N CYS A 476 12.75 1.32 23.74
CA CYS A 476 12.11 1.09 25.05
C CYS A 476 11.57 -0.34 25.22
N TYR A 477 11.09 -0.96 24.14
CA TYR A 477 10.41 -2.26 24.21
C TYR A 477 11.05 -3.32 23.33
N GLY A 478 11.12 -3.10 22.01
CA GLY A 478 11.52 -4.11 21.03
C GLY A 478 12.92 -4.66 21.27
N TYR A 479 13.89 -3.78 21.55
CA TYR A 479 15.27 -4.18 21.80
C TYR A 479 15.43 -5.18 22.96
N THR A 480 14.63 -5.03 24.03
CA THR A 480 14.71 -5.88 25.23
C THR A 480 13.86 -7.15 25.15
N HIS A 481 12.80 -7.14 24.36
CA HIS A 481 11.80 -8.21 24.29
C HIS A 481 11.87 -9.08 23.03
N SER A 482 12.76 -8.76 22.10
CA SER A 482 12.96 -9.52 20.85
C SER A 482 13.17 -11.01 21.11
N GLN A 483 12.48 -11.88 20.35
CA GLN A 483 12.62 -13.33 20.47
C GLN A 483 14.03 -13.82 20.08
N GLU A 484 14.63 -13.22 19.03
CA GLU A 484 15.99 -13.59 18.60
C GLU A 484 17.08 -13.23 19.63
N ARG A 485 16.76 -12.39 20.63
CA ARG A 485 17.63 -12.12 21.77
C ARG A 485 17.48 -13.16 22.87
N ARG A 486 16.27 -13.73 23.02
CA ARG A 486 15.97 -14.69 24.10
C ARG A 486 16.39 -16.11 23.76
N ASN A 487 16.49 -16.44 22.47
CA ASN A 487 16.98 -17.72 21.94
C ASN A 487 18.48 -17.66 21.62
#